data_5e2678ab00f24fc71a326bf556e439ad
#
_entry.id   5e2678ab00f24fc71a326bf556e439ad
#
_cell.length_a   1.000
_cell.length_b   1.000
_cell.length_c   1.000
_cell.angle_alpha   90.00
_cell.angle_beta   90.00
_cell.angle_gamma   90.00
#
_symmetry.space_group_name_H-M   'P 1'
#
loop_
_entity.id
_entity.type
_entity.pdbx_description
1 polymer ?
#
loop_
_entity_poly.entity_id
_entity_poly.type
_entity_poly.pdbx_seq_one_letter_code
_entity_poly.pdbx_strand_id
1 'polypeptide(L)'
;MPLPSSGVISLLDINNEFGRGYDLNSYRGTQYYTSSAGPFTFPSGTIGFADFYGTQLASSGGVFTPASGLVDDADDLFATVTVLCTLSASWTWTRTSGTFGSVNLGAGSGGTASATGITFSLSTSGTPRFTRWSLSATSGSTSSSWTIELNVG
;
A
#
# COMPACT_ATOMS: atom_id res chain seq x y z
N MET A 1 16.49 8.99 -0.93
CA MET A 1 15.69 10.17 -0.47
C MET A 1 15.14 10.86 -1.71
N PRO A 2 13.82 11.12 -1.80
CA PRO A 2 13.25 11.74 -3.00
C PRO A 2 14.02 13.01 -3.40
N LEU A 3 14.20 13.22 -4.70
CA LEU A 3 14.80 14.47 -5.20
C LEU A 3 13.83 15.64 -4.97
N PRO A 4 14.32 16.86 -4.72
CA PRO A 4 13.46 18.02 -4.50
C PRO A 4 12.56 18.29 -5.72
N SER A 5 11.38 18.84 -5.49
CA SER A 5 10.44 19.19 -6.56
C SER A 5 10.82 20.50 -7.29
N SER A 6 11.77 21.25 -6.76
CA SER A 6 12.28 22.50 -7.34
C SER A 6 13.60 22.89 -6.69
N GLY A 7 14.29 23.84 -7.28
CA GLY A 7 15.56 24.35 -6.76
C GLY A 7 16.78 23.75 -7.46
N VAL A 8 17.91 23.65 -6.76
CA VAL A 8 19.14 23.11 -7.32
C VAL A 8 19.21 21.60 -7.05
N ILE A 9 19.44 20.82 -8.10
CA ILE A 9 19.82 19.41 -8.00
C ILE A 9 21.14 19.19 -8.73
N SER A 10 21.95 18.28 -8.24
CA SER A 10 23.24 17.92 -8.81
C SER A 10 23.25 16.48 -9.32
N LEU A 11 24.24 16.12 -10.13
CA LEU A 11 24.46 14.71 -10.51
C LEU A 11 24.73 13.82 -9.30
N LEU A 12 25.30 14.37 -8.23
CA LEU A 12 25.50 13.63 -6.98
C LEU A 12 24.17 13.28 -6.32
N ASP A 13 23.23 14.23 -6.29
CA ASP A 13 21.90 13.99 -5.72
C ASP A 13 21.15 12.92 -6.50
N ILE A 14 21.21 12.99 -7.83
CA ILE A 14 20.61 11.99 -8.73
C ILE A 14 21.27 10.63 -8.52
N ASN A 15 22.59 10.57 -8.45
CA ASN A 15 23.28 9.31 -8.21
C ASN A 15 23.02 8.74 -6.82
N ASN A 16 22.91 9.57 -5.79
CA ASN A 16 22.57 9.12 -4.44
C ASN A 16 21.17 8.52 -4.37
N GLU A 17 20.22 9.03 -5.16
CA GLU A 17 18.86 8.49 -5.23
C GLU A 17 18.79 7.21 -6.08
N PHE A 18 19.36 7.23 -7.28
CA PHE A 18 19.15 6.19 -8.30
C PHE A 18 20.31 5.21 -8.48
N GLY A 19 21.54 5.55 -8.07
CA GLY A 19 22.69 4.66 -8.06
C GLY A 19 23.24 4.26 -9.43
N ARG A 20 23.11 5.12 -10.47
CA ARG A 20 23.51 4.80 -11.85
C ARG A 20 24.73 5.61 -12.37
N GLY A 21 25.41 6.32 -11.47
CA GLY A 21 26.59 7.12 -11.80
C GLY A 21 26.27 8.55 -12.20
N TYR A 22 27.26 9.22 -12.77
CA TYR A 22 27.23 10.66 -13.04
C TYR A 22 27.00 11.01 -14.52
N ASP A 23 26.50 10.07 -15.32
CA ASP A 23 26.09 10.28 -16.70
C ASP A 23 24.56 10.19 -16.80
N LEU A 24 23.90 11.30 -17.18
CA LEU A 24 22.45 11.35 -17.35
C LEU A 24 21.94 10.33 -18.37
N ASN A 25 22.75 9.96 -19.37
CA ASN A 25 22.33 8.95 -20.35
C ASN A 25 22.08 7.57 -19.73
N SER A 26 22.73 7.26 -18.60
CA SER A 26 22.53 5.98 -17.89
C SER A 26 21.13 5.83 -17.28
N TYR A 27 20.37 6.92 -17.16
CA TYR A 27 19.03 6.94 -16.61
C TYR A 27 17.92 6.83 -17.66
N ARG A 28 18.25 6.94 -18.96
CA ARG A 28 17.26 6.83 -20.04
C ARG A 28 16.54 5.51 -20.00
N GLY A 29 15.21 5.56 -20.18
CA GLY A 29 14.35 4.38 -20.20
C GLY A 29 14.26 3.63 -18.86
N THR A 30 14.82 4.18 -17.77
CA THR A 30 14.72 3.57 -16.45
C THR A 30 13.45 4.01 -15.73
N GLN A 31 12.99 3.19 -14.79
CA GLN A 31 11.78 3.50 -14.02
C GLN A 31 12.07 4.46 -12.86
N TYR A 32 11.10 5.29 -12.58
CA TYR A 32 11.07 6.17 -11.42
C TYR A 32 9.65 6.28 -10.84
N TYR A 33 9.57 6.84 -9.66
CA TYR A 33 8.32 7.14 -8.95
C TYR A 33 8.29 8.62 -8.59
N THR A 34 7.10 9.14 -8.31
CA THR A 34 6.91 10.41 -7.63
C THR A 34 6.38 10.14 -6.21
N SER A 35 6.21 11.17 -5.40
CA SER A 35 5.66 11.03 -4.04
C SER A 35 4.23 10.45 -4.00
N SER A 36 3.50 10.52 -5.11
CA SER A 36 2.09 10.14 -5.18
C SER A 36 1.74 9.09 -6.24
N ALA A 37 2.65 8.78 -7.17
CA ALA A 37 2.35 7.89 -8.30
C ALA A 37 3.59 7.23 -8.89
N GLY A 38 3.39 6.22 -9.73
CA GLY A 38 4.36 5.48 -10.50
C GLY A 38 4.01 4.00 -10.61
N PRO A 39 4.81 3.23 -11.32
CA PRO A 39 6.07 3.61 -11.96
C PRO A 39 5.88 4.45 -13.24
N PHE A 40 6.77 5.39 -13.44
CA PHE A 40 6.96 6.12 -14.70
C PHE A 40 8.30 5.71 -15.33
N THR A 41 8.54 6.15 -16.56
CA THR A 41 9.80 5.85 -17.28
C THR A 41 10.44 7.15 -17.73
N PHE A 42 11.73 7.34 -17.44
CA PHE A 42 12.49 8.47 -17.96
C PHE A 42 12.56 8.43 -19.50
N PRO A 43 12.63 9.60 -20.16
CA PRO A 43 12.71 9.66 -21.62
C PRO A 43 13.85 8.78 -22.17
N SER A 44 13.59 8.08 -23.26
CA SER A 44 14.64 7.33 -24.00
C SER A 44 15.47 8.23 -24.90
N GLY A 45 14.98 9.43 -25.18
CA GLY A 45 15.64 10.47 -25.97
C GLY A 45 16.50 11.41 -25.11
N THR A 46 16.34 12.73 -25.31
CA THR A 46 17.04 13.73 -24.51
C THR A 46 16.55 13.68 -23.06
N ILE A 47 17.47 13.66 -22.12
CA ILE A 47 17.21 13.69 -20.68
C ILE A 47 18.04 14.82 -20.06
N GLY A 48 17.43 15.55 -19.14
CA GLY A 48 18.06 16.69 -18.46
C GLY A 48 17.70 16.72 -16.98
N PHE A 49 18.29 17.64 -16.23
CA PHE A 49 18.01 17.79 -14.79
C PHE A 49 16.52 18.02 -14.49
N ALA A 50 15.80 18.67 -15.41
CA ALA A 50 14.36 18.93 -15.25
C ALA A 50 13.52 17.64 -15.11
N ASP A 51 13.97 16.54 -15.70
CA ASP A 51 13.28 15.27 -15.67
C ASP A 51 13.35 14.59 -14.29
N PHE A 52 14.25 15.03 -13.43
CA PHE A 52 14.50 14.41 -12.12
C PHE A 52 13.79 15.10 -10.96
N TYR A 53 13.18 16.27 -11.15
CA TYR A 53 12.47 16.95 -10.05
C TYR A 53 11.32 16.13 -9.51
N GLY A 54 11.28 15.98 -8.19
CA GLY A 54 10.23 15.24 -7.49
C GLY A 54 10.23 13.74 -7.73
N THR A 55 11.31 13.20 -8.32
CA THR A 55 11.45 11.77 -8.61
C THR A 55 12.17 11.01 -7.52
N GLN A 56 11.96 9.70 -7.46
CA GLN A 56 12.61 8.78 -6.52
C GLN A 56 12.72 7.38 -7.12
N LEU A 57 13.69 6.59 -6.65
CA LEU A 57 13.96 5.24 -7.14
C LEU A 57 12.83 4.26 -6.81
N ALA A 58 12.23 4.40 -5.66
CA ALA A 58 11.15 3.51 -5.19
C ALA A 58 9.92 4.31 -4.79
N SER A 59 8.76 3.68 -4.88
CA SER A 59 7.55 4.25 -4.31
C SER A 59 7.78 4.60 -2.84
N SER A 60 7.34 5.79 -2.43
CA SER A 60 7.40 6.20 -1.02
C SER A 60 6.54 5.33 -0.10
N GLY A 61 5.83 4.37 -0.65
CA GLY A 61 4.87 3.56 0.09
C GLY A 61 3.64 4.35 0.53
N GLY A 62 2.50 3.70 0.52
CA GLY A 62 1.28 4.30 1.04
C GLY A 62 1.28 4.36 2.57
N VAL A 63 0.55 5.32 3.11
CA VAL A 63 0.24 5.38 4.54
C VAL A 63 -1.05 4.62 4.77
N PHE A 64 -1.00 3.63 5.65
CA PHE A 64 -2.17 2.85 6.02
C PHE A 64 -2.91 3.49 7.18
N THR A 65 -4.24 3.47 7.13
CA THR A 65 -5.13 3.94 8.19
C THR A 65 -6.23 2.88 8.41
N PRO A 66 -6.34 2.28 9.57
CA PRO A 66 -5.44 2.38 10.73
C PRO A 66 -4.05 1.82 10.45
N ALA A 67 -3.04 2.38 11.11
CA ALA A 67 -1.64 2.07 10.80
C ALA A 67 -1.22 0.63 11.18
N SER A 68 -1.79 0.05 12.24
CA SER A 68 -1.58 -1.36 12.65
C SER A 68 -2.49 -1.73 13.82
N GLY A 69 -2.60 -3.02 14.13
CA GLY A 69 -3.23 -3.55 15.34
C GLY A 69 -4.63 -4.13 15.15
N LEU A 70 -5.35 -4.30 16.25
CA LEU A 70 -6.75 -4.72 16.26
C LEU A 70 -7.62 -3.57 15.75
N VAL A 71 -8.47 -3.87 14.78
CA VAL A 71 -9.24 -2.83 14.09
C VAL A 71 -10.66 -2.72 14.60
N ASP A 72 -11.23 -3.80 15.10
CA ASP A 72 -12.57 -3.77 15.67
C ASP A 72 -12.76 -4.86 16.73
N ASP A 73 -13.45 -4.48 17.81
CA ASP A 73 -13.99 -5.32 18.87
C ASP A 73 -15.41 -4.80 19.15
N ALA A 74 -16.35 -5.26 18.34
CA ALA A 74 -17.72 -4.76 18.40
C ALA A 74 -18.64 -5.76 19.12
N ASP A 75 -19.39 -5.27 20.08
CA ASP A 75 -20.47 -6.00 20.74
C ASP A 75 -21.73 -6.14 19.85
N ASP A 76 -21.65 -5.66 18.62
CA ASP A 76 -22.75 -5.65 17.66
C ASP A 76 -22.80 -6.91 16.80
N LEU A 77 -24.00 -7.29 16.37
CA LEU A 77 -24.24 -8.43 15.47
C LEU A 77 -23.65 -8.19 14.04
N PHE A 78 -23.31 -6.96 13.72
CA PHE A 78 -22.75 -6.55 12.44
C PHE A 78 -21.73 -5.45 12.67
N ALA A 79 -20.57 -5.57 12.03
CA ALA A 79 -19.54 -4.53 12.01
C ALA A 79 -19.01 -4.36 10.60
N THR A 80 -18.62 -3.13 10.27
CA THR A 80 -17.94 -2.80 9.04
C THR A 80 -16.59 -2.16 9.37
N VAL A 81 -15.53 -2.81 8.95
CA VAL A 81 -14.15 -2.35 9.19
C VAL A 81 -13.50 -2.02 7.87
N THR A 82 -13.00 -0.80 7.73
CA THR A 82 -12.30 -0.35 6.53
C THR A 82 -10.87 0.05 6.86
N VAL A 83 -9.92 -0.51 6.12
CA VAL A 83 -8.52 -0.10 6.14
C VAL A 83 -8.21 0.57 4.81
N LEU A 84 -7.67 1.78 4.87
CA LEU A 84 -7.33 2.58 3.69
C LEU A 84 -5.82 2.68 3.53
N CYS A 85 -5.39 2.93 2.31
CA CYS A 85 -4.02 3.29 1.97
C CYS A 85 -4.05 4.51 1.05
N THR A 86 -3.15 5.46 1.26
CA THR A 86 -3.05 6.67 0.44
C THR A 86 -2.62 6.40 -1.01
N LEU A 87 -1.98 5.26 -1.23
CA LEU A 87 -1.59 4.75 -2.56
C LEU A 87 -2.17 3.35 -2.76
N SER A 88 -2.15 2.86 -4.00
CA SER A 88 -2.53 1.47 -4.25
C SER A 88 -1.63 0.51 -3.46
N ALA A 89 -2.23 -0.45 -2.81
CA ALA A 89 -1.56 -1.49 -2.03
C ALA A 89 -1.98 -2.87 -2.51
N SER A 90 -1.08 -3.83 -2.38
CA SER A 90 -1.39 -5.26 -2.51
C SER A 90 -1.89 -5.77 -1.17
N TRP A 91 -3.16 -6.18 -1.12
CA TRP A 91 -3.83 -6.69 0.07
C TRP A 91 -3.87 -8.21 0.04
N THR A 92 -3.60 -8.83 1.17
CA THR A 92 -3.79 -10.28 1.39
C THR A 92 -4.61 -10.48 2.64
N TRP A 93 -5.70 -11.24 2.55
CA TRP A 93 -6.57 -11.52 3.69
C TRP A 93 -6.86 -13.02 3.81
N THR A 94 -7.03 -13.48 5.03
CA THR A 94 -7.39 -14.85 5.33
C THR A 94 -8.24 -14.89 6.59
N ARG A 95 -9.38 -15.55 6.51
CA ARG A 95 -10.19 -15.84 7.69
C ARG A 95 -9.53 -16.96 8.50
N THR A 96 -9.16 -16.64 9.73
CA THR A 96 -8.44 -17.57 10.62
C THR A 96 -9.36 -18.30 11.58
N SER A 97 -10.56 -17.76 11.83
CA SER A 97 -11.56 -18.38 12.69
C SER A 97 -12.97 -17.87 12.37
N GLY A 98 -14.00 -18.62 12.75
CA GLY A 98 -15.40 -18.30 12.50
C GLY A 98 -15.85 -18.59 11.07
N THR A 99 -17.14 -18.35 10.80
CA THR A 99 -17.77 -18.70 9.52
C THR A 99 -18.36 -17.53 8.75
N PHE A 100 -18.42 -16.34 9.36
CA PHE A 100 -19.17 -15.20 8.84
C PHE A 100 -18.28 -14.02 8.47
N GLY A 101 -18.70 -13.28 7.47
CA GLY A 101 -18.06 -12.09 6.97
C GLY A 101 -17.70 -12.17 5.49
N SER A 102 -17.62 -11.02 4.87
CA SER A 102 -17.23 -10.84 3.48
C SER A 102 -16.22 -9.71 3.34
N VAL A 103 -15.49 -9.72 2.24
CA VAL A 103 -14.51 -8.69 1.90
C VAL A 103 -14.91 -8.08 0.55
N ASN A 104 -14.89 -6.77 0.44
CA ASN A 104 -15.28 -6.06 -0.78
C ASN A 104 -14.39 -6.35 -2.00
N LEU A 105 -13.16 -6.82 -1.78
CA LEU A 105 -12.19 -7.10 -2.85
C LEU A 105 -12.24 -8.53 -3.39
N GLY A 106 -13.06 -9.39 -2.81
CA GLY A 106 -13.17 -10.78 -3.29
C GLY A 106 -14.10 -11.64 -2.44
N ALA A 107 -14.49 -12.76 -2.99
CA ALA A 107 -15.37 -13.72 -2.31
C ALA A 107 -14.54 -14.81 -1.59
N GLY A 108 -15.06 -15.31 -0.47
CA GLY A 108 -14.51 -16.46 0.24
C GLY A 108 -13.67 -16.09 1.46
N SER A 109 -12.99 -17.11 2.01
CA SER A 109 -12.27 -17.02 3.29
C SER A 109 -10.83 -16.51 3.16
N GLY A 110 -10.40 -16.13 1.98
CA GLY A 110 -9.06 -15.58 1.75
C GLY A 110 -8.86 -15.16 0.30
N GLY A 111 -7.92 -14.26 0.07
CA GLY A 111 -7.60 -13.77 -1.26
C GLY A 111 -6.51 -12.71 -1.27
N THR A 112 -6.20 -12.25 -2.46
CA THR A 112 -5.29 -11.13 -2.72
C THR A 112 -5.89 -10.19 -3.74
N ALA A 113 -5.68 -8.88 -3.59
CA ALA A 113 -6.10 -7.87 -4.56
C ALA A 113 -5.28 -6.59 -4.43
N SER A 114 -5.30 -5.75 -5.46
CA SER A 114 -4.68 -4.42 -5.42
C SER A 114 -5.77 -3.35 -5.39
N ALA A 115 -5.72 -2.47 -4.40
CA ALA A 115 -6.68 -1.38 -4.21
C ALA A 115 -6.12 -0.31 -3.27
N THR A 116 -6.79 0.84 -3.17
CA THR A 116 -6.51 1.88 -2.18
C THR A 116 -7.20 1.63 -0.82
N GLY A 117 -7.95 0.55 -0.68
CA GLY A 117 -8.61 0.18 0.56
C GLY A 117 -9.29 -1.17 0.50
N ILE A 118 -9.52 -1.74 1.66
CA ILE A 118 -10.23 -2.99 1.87
C ILE A 118 -11.30 -2.81 2.95
N THR A 119 -12.48 -3.34 2.73
CA THR A 119 -13.59 -3.28 3.68
C THR A 119 -14.06 -4.69 4.02
N PHE A 120 -14.14 -4.98 5.29
CA PHE A 120 -14.72 -6.19 5.85
C PHE A 120 -16.12 -5.89 6.34
N SER A 121 -17.08 -6.69 5.90
CA SER A 121 -18.43 -6.69 6.45
C SER A 121 -18.57 -7.96 7.29
N LEU A 122 -18.55 -7.81 8.59
CA LEU A 122 -18.57 -8.88 9.56
C LEU A 122 -20.00 -9.08 10.09
N SER A 123 -20.41 -10.31 10.27
CA SER A 123 -21.69 -10.65 10.89
C SER A 123 -21.53 -11.89 11.75
N THR A 124 -22.31 -11.96 12.81
CA THR A 124 -22.28 -13.07 13.79
C THR A 124 -23.64 -13.78 13.88
N SER A 125 -24.30 -14.03 12.75
CA SER A 125 -25.51 -14.85 12.75
C SER A 125 -25.18 -16.33 12.92
N GLY A 126 -25.21 -16.81 14.14
CA GLY A 126 -24.93 -18.21 14.45
C GLY A 126 -24.11 -18.42 15.72
N THR A 127 -23.76 -19.66 16.04
CA THR A 127 -22.85 -20.03 17.12
C THR A 127 -21.65 -20.78 16.53
N PRO A 128 -20.38 -20.42 16.85
CA PRO A 128 -19.97 -19.38 17.78
C PRO A 128 -20.12 -17.96 17.17
N ARG A 129 -20.41 -16.97 18.02
CA ARG A 129 -20.55 -15.56 17.64
C ARG A 129 -19.19 -14.87 17.56
N PHE A 130 -18.34 -15.39 16.71
CA PHE A 130 -16.95 -14.97 16.61
C PHE A 130 -16.44 -15.15 15.18
N THR A 131 -15.77 -14.14 14.67
CA THR A 131 -15.01 -14.25 13.41
C THR A 131 -13.71 -13.48 13.52
N ARG A 132 -12.64 -14.05 12.97
CA ARG A 132 -11.31 -13.43 12.95
C ARG A 132 -10.70 -13.53 11.57
N TRP A 133 -10.10 -12.44 11.14
CA TRP A 133 -9.38 -12.34 9.89
C TRP A 133 -7.96 -11.84 10.13
N SER A 134 -7.01 -12.38 9.41
CA SER A 134 -5.67 -11.82 9.26
C SER A 134 -5.63 -11.02 7.97
N LEU A 135 -5.14 -9.80 8.06
CA LEU A 135 -4.96 -8.89 6.94
C LEU A 135 -3.51 -8.45 6.90
N SER A 136 -2.90 -8.48 5.72
CA SER A 136 -1.61 -7.84 5.47
C SER A 136 -1.67 -7.04 4.18
N ALA A 137 -0.88 -5.98 4.11
CA ALA A 137 -0.79 -5.16 2.92
C ALA A 137 0.62 -4.62 2.70
N THR A 138 0.96 -4.40 1.44
CA THR A 138 2.21 -3.77 1.03
C THR A 138 1.92 -2.72 -0.04
N SER A 139 2.45 -1.52 0.16
CA SER A 139 2.40 -0.42 -0.80
C SER A 139 3.80 0.19 -0.92
N GLY A 140 4.46 -0.03 -2.06
CA GLY A 140 5.86 0.35 -2.24
C GLY A 140 6.75 -0.31 -1.19
N SER A 141 7.46 0.48 -0.41
CA SER A 141 8.35 0.02 0.67
C SER A 141 7.65 -0.15 2.02
N THR A 142 6.37 0.21 2.14
CA THR A 142 5.62 0.14 3.40
C THR A 142 4.79 -1.14 3.46
N SER A 143 4.89 -1.86 4.56
CA SER A 143 4.06 -3.04 4.86
C SER A 143 3.40 -2.90 6.21
N SER A 144 2.20 -3.43 6.34
CA SER A 144 1.44 -3.47 7.59
C SER A 144 0.62 -4.74 7.69
N SER A 145 0.25 -5.11 8.91
CA SER A 145 -0.63 -6.24 9.18
C SER A 145 -1.61 -5.92 10.30
N TRP A 146 -2.80 -6.52 10.23
CA TRP A 146 -3.88 -6.33 11.19
C TRP A 146 -4.56 -7.66 11.50
N THR A 147 -5.10 -7.73 12.69
CA THR A 147 -6.12 -8.72 13.03
C THR A 147 -7.46 -8.00 13.11
N ILE A 148 -8.44 -8.47 12.37
CA ILE A 148 -9.80 -7.95 12.36
C ILE A 148 -10.67 -8.99 13.03
N GLU A 149 -11.34 -8.61 14.09
CA GLU A 149 -12.07 -9.52 14.96
C GLU A 149 -13.43 -8.94 15.32
N LEU A 150 -14.46 -9.76 15.23
CA LEU A 150 -15.77 -9.49 15.77
C LEU A 150 -16.09 -10.60 16.77
N ASN A 151 -16.32 -10.20 18.00
CA ASN A 151 -16.70 -11.08 19.10
C ASN A 151 -17.98 -10.51 19.74
N VAL A 152 -19.01 -11.32 19.81
CA VAL A 152 -20.25 -10.97 20.52
C VAL A 152 -20.34 -11.84 21.76
N GLY A 153 -20.17 -11.20 22.93
CA GLY A 153 -20.24 -11.81 24.25
C GLY A 153 -21.62 -12.37 24.61
#